data_5b002d86bbf7621b33da2a05d34f86cc
#
_entry.id   5b002d86bbf7621b33da2a05d34f86cc
#
_cell.length_a   1.000
_cell.length_b   1.000
_cell.length_c   1.000
_cell.angle_alpha   90.00
_cell.angle_beta   90.00
_cell.angle_gamma   90.00
#
_symmetry.space_group_name_H-M   'P 1'
#
loop_
_entity.id
_entity.type
_entity.pdbx_description
1 polymer ?
#
loop_
_entity_poly.entity_id
_entity_poly.type
_entity_poly.pdbx_seq_one_letter_code
_entity_poly.pdbx_strand_id
1 'polypeptide(L)'
;MQPDLTDLLHRVRELVARGGRVLGIAGAPGAGKSTLATALVEAWGDGAQLLPMDGFHLADDELARLRRGDRKGAPDTFDVDGYVAALSRVRTHRADVLVPRFDRSLEAAIAGSLRVSVATELVVTEGNYLLLDAPGWRDVRPLLDEAWLLVADDELRVPQLVARHVAHGRTDEAARAWVLAVDEPNAALVAAASGDADLVVRR
;
A
#
# COMPACT_ATOMS: atom_id res chain seq x y z
N MET A 1 1.79 -21.41 12.62
CA MET A 1 2.25 -20.35 13.56
C MET A 1 2.17 -19.05 12.79
N GLN A 2 1.52 -18.03 13.32
CA GLN A 2 1.55 -16.70 12.71
C GLN A 2 2.92 -16.09 13.05
N PRO A 3 3.67 -15.54 12.07
CA PRO A 3 4.93 -14.88 12.37
C PRO A 3 4.64 -13.63 13.21
N ASP A 4 5.37 -13.45 14.30
CA ASP A 4 5.33 -12.23 15.08
C ASP A 4 6.16 -11.11 14.41
N LEU A 5 6.11 -9.91 14.96
CA LEU A 5 6.88 -8.77 14.41
C LEU A 5 8.39 -9.04 14.43
N THR A 6 8.89 -9.81 15.38
CA THR A 6 10.31 -10.15 15.52
C THR A 6 10.75 -11.07 14.38
N ASP A 7 9.95 -12.08 14.05
CA ASP A 7 10.20 -12.99 12.93
C ASP A 7 10.20 -12.23 11.60
N LEU A 8 9.21 -11.35 11.41
CA LEU A 8 9.09 -10.52 10.21
C LEU A 8 10.29 -9.56 10.07
N LEU A 9 10.71 -8.94 11.17
CA LEU A 9 11.86 -8.05 11.18
C LEU A 9 13.17 -8.80 10.89
N HIS A 10 13.30 -10.04 11.39
CA HIS A 10 14.44 -10.90 11.06
C HIS A 10 14.50 -11.16 9.56
N ARG A 11 13.38 -11.51 8.93
CA ARG A 11 13.29 -11.72 7.48
C ARG A 11 13.64 -10.46 6.69
N VAL A 12 13.20 -9.28 7.14
CA VAL A 12 13.59 -8.00 6.49
C VAL A 12 15.10 -7.75 6.61
N ARG A 13 15.71 -8.08 7.76
CA ARG A 13 17.18 -7.97 7.92
C ARG A 13 17.93 -8.90 6.96
N GLU A 14 17.43 -10.12 6.76
CA GLU A 14 17.99 -11.03 5.75
C GLU A 14 17.83 -10.50 4.33
N LEU A 15 16.67 -9.89 4.01
CA LEU A 15 16.43 -9.24 2.72
C LEU A 15 17.51 -8.18 2.45
N VAL A 16 17.72 -7.25 3.39
CA VAL A 16 18.70 -6.17 3.25
C VAL A 16 20.13 -6.71 3.22
N ALA A 17 20.46 -7.72 4.04
CA ALA A 17 21.78 -8.36 4.04
C ALA A 17 22.15 -9.04 2.70
N ARG A 18 21.13 -9.44 1.92
CA ARG A 18 21.30 -9.97 0.55
C ARG A 18 21.33 -8.89 -0.54
N GLY A 19 21.31 -7.63 -0.15
CA GLY A 19 21.31 -6.48 -1.06
C GLY A 19 19.92 -6.05 -1.56
N GLY A 20 18.83 -6.63 -1.02
CA GLY A 20 17.48 -6.16 -1.25
C GLY A 20 17.23 -4.86 -0.49
N ARG A 21 16.28 -4.06 -0.97
CA ARG A 21 15.97 -2.74 -0.43
C ARG A 21 14.50 -2.41 -0.36
N VAL A 22 13.69 -2.95 -1.27
CA VAL A 22 12.28 -2.60 -1.41
C VAL A 22 11.41 -3.78 -1.01
N LEU A 23 10.75 -3.65 0.13
CA LEU A 23 9.72 -4.58 0.60
C LEU A 23 8.33 -4.05 0.23
N GLY A 24 7.54 -4.86 -0.47
CA GLY A 24 6.14 -4.59 -0.74
C GLY A 24 5.21 -5.34 0.22
N ILE A 25 4.19 -4.67 0.77
CA ILE A 25 3.14 -5.29 1.57
C ILE A 25 1.80 -5.08 0.87
N ALA A 26 1.33 -6.12 0.19
CA ALA A 26 0.02 -6.16 -0.43
C ALA A 26 -1.05 -6.68 0.56
N GLY A 27 -2.31 -6.42 0.27
CA GLY A 27 -3.43 -6.97 1.05
C GLY A 27 -4.72 -6.19 0.80
N ALA A 28 -5.85 -6.78 1.17
CA ALA A 28 -7.16 -6.18 1.00
C ALA A 28 -7.30 -4.85 1.76
N PRO A 29 -8.25 -3.96 1.36
CA PRO A 29 -8.64 -2.82 2.18
C PRO A 29 -8.95 -3.26 3.62
N GLY A 30 -8.41 -2.55 4.62
CA GLY A 30 -8.63 -2.88 6.04
C GLY A 30 -7.81 -4.04 6.61
N ALA A 31 -6.97 -4.72 5.83
CA ALA A 31 -6.15 -5.84 6.31
C ALA A 31 -5.07 -5.44 7.34
N GLY A 32 -4.77 -4.16 7.51
CA GLY A 32 -3.76 -3.68 8.47
C GLY A 32 -2.36 -3.49 7.88
N LYS A 33 -2.24 -3.38 6.55
CA LYS A 33 -0.97 -3.17 5.84
C LYS A 33 -0.16 -1.99 6.37
N SER A 34 -0.79 -0.83 6.47
CA SER A 34 -0.14 0.39 6.94
C SER A 34 0.35 0.26 8.39
N THR A 35 -0.42 -0.45 9.24
CA THR A 35 -0.01 -0.74 10.63
C THR A 35 1.26 -1.60 10.65
N LEU A 36 1.29 -2.68 9.87
CA LEU A 36 2.46 -3.54 9.77
C LEU A 36 3.66 -2.81 9.18
N ALA A 37 3.46 -2.08 8.09
CA ALA A 37 4.51 -1.31 7.43
C ALA A 37 5.13 -0.27 8.36
N THR A 38 4.29 0.48 9.11
CA THR A 38 4.74 1.45 10.11
C THR A 38 5.53 0.76 11.22
N ALA A 39 5.03 -0.35 11.76
CA ALA A 39 5.72 -1.10 12.82
C ALA A 39 7.10 -1.62 12.37
N LEU A 40 7.23 -2.08 11.12
CA LEU A 40 8.52 -2.52 10.56
C LEU A 40 9.50 -1.36 10.40
N VAL A 41 9.03 -0.21 9.89
CA VAL A 41 9.87 0.99 9.73
C VAL A 41 10.33 1.53 11.07
N GLU A 42 9.44 1.62 12.05
CA GLU A 42 9.77 2.06 13.42
C GLU A 42 10.78 1.11 14.10
N ALA A 43 10.57 -0.20 13.97
CA ALA A 43 11.48 -1.20 14.54
C ALA A 43 12.84 -1.26 13.84
N TRP A 44 12.92 -0.84 12.57
CA TRP A 44 14.20 -0.71 11.84
C TRP A 44 14.96 0.54 12.27
N GLY A 45 14.28 1.67 12.42
CA GLY A 45 14.84 2.96 12.80
C GLY A 45 15.17 3.86 11.59
N ASP A 46 16.13 4.77 11.78
CA ASP A 46 16.42 5.89 10.84
C ASP A 46 16.82 5.45 9.42
N GLY A 47 17.25 4.20 9.26
CA GLY A 47 17.60 3.62 7.95
C GLY A 47 16.40 3.20 7.10
N ALA A 48 15.16 3.24 7.63
CA ALA A 48 13.96 2.82 6.90
C ALA A 48 13.05 3.99 6.52
N GLN A 49 12.33 3.83 5.40
CA GLN A 49 11.35 4.81 4.92
C GLN A 49 10.10 4.12 4.39
N LEU A 50 8.94 4.65 4.79
CA LEU A 50 7.64 4.25 4.24
C LEU A 50 7.35 4.97 2.91
N LEU A 51 6.86 4.22 1.91
CA LEU A 51 6.39 4.73 0.63
C LEU A 51 4.99 4.17 0.34
N PRO A 52 3.91 4.77 0.85
CA PRO A 52 2.56 4.24 0.66
C PRO A 52 2.07 4.43 -0.78
N MET A 53 1.41 3.41 -1.35
CA MET A 53 0.73 3.50 -2.64
C MET A 53 -0.38 4.58 -2.63
N ASP A 54 -1.01 4.79 -1.49
CA ASP A 54 -2.11 5.76 -1.33
C ASP A 54 -1.72 7.19 -1.75
N GLY A 55 -0.42 7.56 -1.66
CA GLY A 55 0.07 8.84 -2.15
C GLY A 55 -0.15 9.07 -3.65
N PHE A 56 -0.43 8.02 -4.41
CA PHE A 56 -0.64 8.08 -5.85
C PHE A 56 -2.12 8.04 -6.26
N HIS A 57 -3.06 8.29 -5.33
CA HIS A 57 -4.45 8.55 -5.70
C HIS A 57 -4.55 9.74 -6.66
N LEU A 58 -5.37 9.60 -7.69
CA LEU A 58 -5.75 10.72 -8.54
C LEU A 58 -6.55 11.75 -7.75
N ALA A 59 -6.35 13.03 -8.08
CA ALA A 59 -7.13 14.13 -7.51
C ALA A 59 -8.61 14.03 -7.89
N ASP A 60 -9.49 14.58 -7.07
CA ASP A 60 -10.94 14.51 -7.29
C ASP A 60 -11.38 15.16 -8.60
N ASP A 61 -10.72 16.25 -9.02
CA ASP A 61 -10.98 16.89 -10.33
C ASP A 61 -10.67 15.95 -11.50
N GLU A 62 -9.57 15.18 -11.40
CA GLU A 62 -9.22 14.19 -12.42
C GLU A 62 -10.18 12.98 -12.39
N LEU A 63 -10.56 12.52 -11.19
CA LEU A 63 -11.57 11.47 -11.04
C LEU A 63 -12.91 11.90 -11.62
N ALA A 64 -13.31 13.16 -11.43
CA ALA A 64 -14.53 13.72 -12.04
C ALA A 64 -14.44 13.76 -13.57
N ARG A 65 -13.30 14.22 -14.13
CA ARG A 65 -13.04 14.24 -15.59
C ARG A 65 -13.12 12.82 -16.19
N LEU A 66 -12.59 11.82 -15.47
CA LEU A 66 -12.60 10.41 -15.86
C LEU A 66 -13.92 9.69 -15.54
N ARG A 67 -14.86 10.32 -14.81
CA ARG A 67 -16.08 9.72 -14.28
C ARG A 67 -15.82 8.48 -13.41
N ARG A 68 -14.86 8.60 -12.47
CA ARG A 68 -14.41 7.52 -11.58
C ARG A 68 -14.53 7.86 -10.09
N GLY A 69 -15.17 8.97 -9.73
CA GLY A 69 -15.35 9.40 -8.34
C GLY A 69 -16.22 8.46 -7.50
N ASP A 70 -17.09 7.69 -8.16
CA ASP A 70 -17.97 6.68 -7.55
C ASP A 70 -17.23 5.44 -7.03
N ARG A 71 -15.97 5.26 -7.41
CA ARG A 71 -15.15 4.12 -7.03
C ARG A 71 -13.72 4.50 -6.60
N LYS A 72 -13.52 5.69 -6.01
CA LYS A 72 -12.23 6.14 -5.49
C LYS A 72 -11.63 5.05 -4.58
N GLY A 73 -10.40 4.63 -4.88
CA GLY A 73 -9.74 3.48 -4.25
C GLY A 73 -9.72 2.21 -5.13
N ALA A 74 -10.45 2.17 -6.27
CA ALA A 74 -10.31 1.12 -7.27
C ALA A 74 -8.99 1.26 -8.07
N PRO A 75 -8.48 0.19 -8.71
CA PRO A 75 -7.17 0.21 -9.39
C PRO A 75 -7.00 1.34 -10.40
N ASP A 76 -8.07 1.72 -11.09
CA ASP A 76 -8.07 2.74 -12.15
C ASP A 76 -8.26 4.18 -11.62
N THR A 77 -8.15 4.37 -10.30
CA THR A 77 -8.23 5.68 -9.63
C THR A 77 -6.89 6.13 -9.05
N PHE A 78 -5.80 5.53 -9.53
CA PHE A 78 -4.42 5.83 -9.14
C PHE A 78 -3.58 6.24 -10.34
N ASP A 79 -2.57 7.07 -10.09
CA ASP A 79 -1.45 7.32 -10.99
C ASP A 79 -0.43 6.17 -10.86
N VAL A 80 -0.76 5.04 -11.50
CA VAL A 80 0.10 3.85 -11.42
C VAL A 80 1.44 4.07 -12.10
N ASP A 81 1.48 4.81 -13.20
CA ASP A 81 2.72 5.10 -13.93
C ASP A 81 3.66 5.96 -13.08
N GLY A 82 3.11 6.96 -12.38
CA GLY A 82 3.84 7.76 -11.40
C GLY A 82 4.37 6.93 -10.23
N TYR A 83 3.59 5.96 -9.75
CA TYR A 83 4.02 5.04 -8.70
C TYR A 83 5.17 4.12 -9.15
N VAL A 84 5.05 3.51 -10.32
CA VAL A 84 6.10 2.69 -10.94
C VAL A 84 7.38 3.52 -11.17
N ALA A 85 7.24 4.74 -11.68
CA ALA A 85 8.38 5.64 -11.87
C ALA A 85 9.06 6.00 -10.54
N ALA A 86 8.30 6.23 -9.47
CA ALA A 86 8.84 6.51 -8.14
C ALA A 86 9.61 5.30 -7.59
N LEU A 87 9.04 4.10 -7.63
CA LEU A 87 9.73 2.86 -7.23
C LEU A 87 10.99 2.60 -8.04
N SER A 88 10.94 2.80 -9.36
CA SER A 88 12.11 2.65 -10.23
C SER A 88 13.24 3.61 -9.84
N ARG A 89 12.93 4.87 -9.52
CA ARG A 89 13.91 5.86 -9.04
C ARG A 89 14.49 5.44 -7.68
N VAL A 90 13.66 4.94 -6.78
CA VAL A 90 14.09 4.40 -5.47
C VAL A 90 15.06 3.24 -5.67
N ARG A 91 14.80 2.31 -6.57
CA ARG A 91 15.70 1.19 -6.89
C ARG A 91 17.04 1.63 -7.46
N THR A 92 17.06 2.64 -8.32
CA THR A 92 18.33 3.11 -8.90
C THR A 92 19.26 3.76 -7.87
N HIS A 93 18.77 4.22 -6.75
CA HIS A 93 19.51 4.72 -5.59
C HIS A 93 20.56 5.80 -5.93
N ARG A 94 20.27 6.65 -6.92
CA ARG A 94 21.22 7.66 -7.41
C ARG A 94 21.07 9.03 -6.76
N ALA A 95 19.88 9.32 -6.22
CA ALA A 95 19.54 10.59 -5.59
C ALA A 95 18.32 10.41 -4.69
N ASP A 96 18.07 11.37 -3.82
CA ASP A 96 16.84 11.45 -3.05
C ASP A 96 15.62 11.47 -3.96
N VAL A 97 14.58 10.76 -3.58
CA VAL A 97 13.31 10.69 -4.30
C VAL A 97 12.22 11.33 -3.45
N LEU A 98 11.63 12.41 -3.95
CA LEU A 98 10.43 12.99 -3.36
C LEU A 98 9.22 12.26 -3.93
N VAL A 99 8.33 11.81 -3.03
CA VAL A 99 7.09 11.11 -3.37
C VAL A 99 5.90 11.73 -2.67
N PRO A 100 4.70 11.55 -3.19
CA PRO A 100 3.50 12.07 -2.54
C PRO A 100 3.12 11.23 -1.30
N ARG A 101 2.34 11.85 -0.40
CA ARG A 101 1.63 11.19 0.68
C ARG A 101 0.16 11.54 0.58
N PHE A 102 -0.71 10.58 0.83
CA PHE A 102 -2.14 10.84 0.97
C PHE A 102 -2.42 11.50 2.32
N ASP A 103 -3.06 12.65 2.29
CA ASP A 103 -3.53 13.34 3.49
C ASP A 103 -5.03 13.07 3.67
N ARG A 104 -5.36 12.35 4.74
CA ARG A 104 -6.75 11.93 5.01
C ARG A 104 -7.63 13.06 5.50
N SER A 105 -7.06 14.15 6.01
CA SER A 105 -7.85 15.32 6.41
C SER A 105 -8.28 16.16 5.21
N LEU A 106 -7.47 16.14 4.16
CA LEU A 106 -7.74 16.82 2.89
C LEU A 106 -8.33 15.88 1.83
N GLU A 107 -8.35 14.56 2.11
CA GLU A 107 -8.73 13.52 1.15
C GLU A 107 -7.98 13.63 -0.20
N ALA A 108 -6.71 14.05 -0.16
CA ALA A 108 -5.90 14.34 -1.32
C ALA A 108 -4.46 13.85 -1.21
N ALA A 109 -3.86 13.52 -2.34
CA ALA A 109 -2.43 13.27 -2.46
C ALA A 109 -1.65 14.59 -2.47
N ILE A 110 -0.66 14.72 -1.57
CA ILE A 110 0.19 15.91 -1.47
C ILE A 110 1.57 15.59 -2.04
N ALA A 111 1.88 16.20 -3.17
CA ALA A 111 3.14 15.99 -3.88
C ALA A 111 4.35 16.40 -3.04
N GLY A 112 5.44 15.62 -3.11
CA GLY A 112 6.71 15.94 -2.47
C GLY A 112 6.70 15.91 -0.93
N SER A 113 5.70 15.29 -0.31
CA SER A 113 5.52 15.26 1.15
C SER A 113 6.40 14.25 1.86
N LEU A 114 6.90 13.24 1.15
CA LEU A 114 7.81 12.24 1.69
C LEU A 114 9.13 12.27 0.91
N ARG A 115 10.22 12.00 1.63
CA ARG A 115 11.56 11.94 1.06
C ARG A 115 12.15 10.57 1.32
N VAL A 116 12.42 9.82 0.28
CA VAL A 116 13.25 8.62 0.33
C VAL A 116 14.68 9.05 0.04
N SER A 117 15.52 9.05 1.07
CA SER A 117 16.92 9.47 0.94
C SER A 117 17.74 8.42 0.19
N VAL A 118 18.79 8.86 -0.47
CA VAL A 118 19.83 7.97 -1.01
C VAL A 118 20.47 7.11 0.09
N ALA A 119 20.48 7.57 1.34
CA ALA A 119 21.00 6.81 2.48
C ALA A 119 20.00 5.80 3.08
N THR A 120 18.74 5.77 2.60
CA THR A 120 17.75 4.82 3.10
C THR A 120 18.15 3.39 2.75
N GLU A 121 18.24 2.52 3.74
CA GLU A 121 18.60 1.10 3.58
C GLU A 121 17.40 0.25 3.19
N LEU A 122 16.24 0.52 3.80
CA LEU A 122 15.00 -0.20 3.62
C LEU A 122 13.87 0.75 3.21
N VAL A 123 13.20 0.45 2.11
CA VAL A 123 11.94 1.09 1.73
C VAL A 123 10.82 0.08 1.87
N VAL A 124 9.85 0.38 2.72
CA VAL A 124 8.63 -0.41 2.84
C VAL A 124 7.53 0.31 2.06
N THR A 125 7.05 -0.32 1.00
CA THR A 125 5.87 0.17 0.27
C THR A 125 4.67 -0.72 0.57
N GLU A 126 3.49 -0.12 0.69
CA GLU A 126 2.27 -0.87 0.99
C GLU A 126 1.10 -0.36 0.15
N GLY A 127 0.20 -1.26 -0.18
CA GLY A 127 -0.99 -0.94 -0.94
C GLY A 127 -1.79 -2.17 -1.38
N ASN A 128 -2.99 -1.93 -1.89
CA ASN A 128 -3.87 -3.02 -2.28
C ASN A 128 -3.34 -3.78 -3.51
N TYR A 129 -2.77 -3.07 -4.49
CA TYR A 129 -2.59 -3.56 -5.86
C TYR A 129 -1.16 -3.90 -6.24
N LEU A 130 -0.24 -4.05 -5.27
CA LEU A 130 1.18 -4.30 -5.54
C LEU A 130 1.45 -5.62 -6.29
N LEU A 131 0.52 -6.56 -6.24
CA LEU A 131 0.59 -7.88 -6.89
C LEU A 131 -0.45 -8.05 -8.01
N LEU A 132 -1.18 -6.98 -8.36
CA LEU A 132 -2.26 -7.08 -9.34
C LEU A 132 -1.71 -7.24 -10.76
N ASP A 133 -2.10 -8.32 -11.45
CA ASP A 133 -1.80 -8.51 -12.89
C ASP A 133 -2.81 -7.74 -13.76
N ALA A 134 -2.64 -6.43 -13.81
CA ALA A 134 -3.40 -5.54 -14.66
C ALA A 134 -2.47 -4.51 -15.33
N PRO A 135 -2.90 -3.85 -16.42
CA PRO A 135 -2.09 -2.82 -17.09
C PRO A 135 -1.58 -1.76 -16.11
N GLY A 136 -0.27 -1.48 -16.16
CA GLY A 136 0.44 -0.61 -15.23
C GLY A 136 0.80 -1.30 -13.90
N TRP A 137 -0.14 -1.95 -13.23
CA TRP A 137 0.09 -2.58 -11.94
C TRP A 137 1.07 -3.76 -11.99
N ARG A 138 1.07 -4.55 -13.07
CA ARG A 138 2.01 -5.67 -13.27
C ARG A 138 3.48 -5.24 -13.26
N ASP A 139 3.74 -3.95 -13.52
CA ASP A 139 5.09 -3.40 -13.54
C ASP A 139 5.60 -3.05 -12.13
N VAL A 140 4.74 -3.13 -11.10
CA VAL A 140 5.11 -2.90 -9.70
C VAL A 140 5.89 -4.09 -9.13
N ARG A 141 5.39 -5.32 -9.29
CA ARG A 141 6.00 -6.53 -8.68
C ARG A 141 7.49 -6.69 -9.00
N PRO A 142 7.97 -6.47 -10.25
CA PRO A 142 9.40 -6.56 -10.57
C PRO A 142 10.28 -5.51 -9.88
N LEU A 143 9.69 -4.46 -9.33
CA LEU A 143 10.40 -3.40 -8.60
C LEU A 143 10.54 -3.69 -7.10
N LEU A 144 9.90 -4.75 -6.60
CA LEU A 144 9.97 -5.20 -5.22
C LEU A 144 11.01 -6.31 -5.10
N ASP A 145 11.90 -6.22 -4.12
CA ASP A 145 12.88 -7.28 -3.82
C ASP A 145 12.22 -8.43 -3.07
N GLU A 146 11.19 -8.11 -2.27
CA GLU A 146 10.30 -9.08 -1.64
C GLU A 146 8.89 -8.50 -1.56
N ALA A 147 7.87 -9.35 -1.73
CA ALA A 147 6.47 -8.97 -1.66
C ALA A 147 5.71 -9.88 -0.70
N TRP A 148 5.06 -9.28 0.31
CA TRP A 148 4.24 -9.97 1.28
C TRP A 148 2.76 -9.73 1.01
N LEU A 149 1.95 -10.76 1.20
CA LEU A 149 0.49 -10.64 1.20
C LEU A 149 -0.02 -10.70 2.64
N LEU A 150 -0.60 -9.61 3.12
CA LEU A 150 -1.27 -9.57 4.41
C LEU A 150 -2.74 -9.97 4.26
N VAL A 151 -3.12 -11.08 4.88
CA VAL A 151 -4.48 -11.62 4.92
C VAL A 151 -5.05 -11.42 6.30
N ALA A 152 -6.23 -10.83 6.38
CA ALA A 152 -7.00 -10.69 7.62
C ALA A 152 -8.38 -11.32 7.43
N ASP A 153 -8.95 -11.84 8.51
CA ASP A 153 -10.31 -12.36 8.54
C ASP A 153 -11.32 -11.24 8.23
N ASP A 154 -12.28 -11.52 7.35
CA ASP A 154 -13.33 -10.56 6.97
C ASP A 154 -14.21 -10.16 8.15
N GLU A 155 -14.42 -11.07 9.13
CA GLU A 155 -15.14 -10.79 10.37
C GLU A 155 -14.49 -9.67 11.20
N LEU A 156 -13.16 -9.51 11.09
CA LEU A 156 -12.40 -8.44 11.74
C LEU A 156 -12.21 -7.22 10.81
N ARG A 157 -11.93 -7.48 9.56
CA ARG A 157 -11.56 -6.47 8.57
C ARG A 157 -12.73 -5.54 8.21
N VAL A 158 -13.91 -6.12 7.91
CA VAL A 158 -15.08 -5.37 7.44
C VAL A 158 -15.59 -4.37 8.50
N PRO A 159 -15.79 -4.77 9.79
CA PRO A 159 -16.15 -3.80 10.83
C PRO A 159 -15.13 -2.67 11.01
N GLN A 160 -13.83 -2.98 10.92
CA GLN A 160 -12.77 -1.96 11.02
C GLN A 160 -12.80 -0.98 9.84
N LEU A 161 -13.11 -1.45 8.63
CA LEU A 161 -13.30 -0.60 7.46
C LEU A 161 -14.49 0.35 7.62
N VAL A 162 -15.65 -0.17 8.04
CA VAL A 162 -16.83 0.64 8.31
C VAL A 162 -16.52 1.71 9.35
N ALA A 163 -15.92 1.33 10.49
CA ALA A 163 -15.52 2.25 11.54
C ALA A 163 -14.57 3.34 11.02
N ARG A 164 -13.61 2.98 10.16
CA ARG A 164 -12.70 3.93 9.53
C ARG A 164 -13.43 4.94 8.65
N HIS A 165 -14.36 4.49 7.80
CA HIS A 165 -15.17 5.39 6.96
C HIS A 165 -16.03 6.34 7.80
N VAL A 166 -16.60 5.84 8.90
CA VAL A 166 -17.38 6.68 9.84
C VAL A 166 -16.50 7.73 10.51
N ALA A 167 -15.30 7.35 10.96
CA ALA A 167 -14.33 8.28 11.56
C ALA A 167 -13.88 9.39 10.58
N HIS A 168 -14.00 9.16 9.26
CA HIS A 168 -13.72 10.13 8.20
C HIS A 168 -14.98 10.83 7.66
N GLY A 169 -16.07 10.83 8.43
CA GLY A 169 -17.25 11.67 8.18
C GLY A 169 -18.40 11.03 7.41
N ARG A 170 -18.35 9.73 7.06
CA ARG A 170 -19.50 9.03 6.51
C ARG A 170 -20.50 8.66 7.61
N THR A 171 -21.79 8.60 7.26
CA THR A 171 -22.77 7.92 8.14
C THR A 171 -22.50 6.42 8.14
N ASP A 172 -22.95 5.69 9.18
CA ASP A 172 -22.78 4.22 9.24
C ASP A 172 -23.38 3.52 8.02
N GLU A 173 -24.57 3.93 7.59
CA GLU A 173 -25.24 3.40 6.39
C GLU A 173 -24.40 3.65 5.12
N ALA A 174 -23.92 4.88 4.90
CA ALA A 174 -23.08 5.21 3.76
C ALA A 174 -21.72 4.50 3.80
N ALA A 175 -21.14 4.29 4.98
CA ALA A 175 -19.91 3.55 5.16
C ALA A 175 -20.10 2.08 4.78
N ARG A 176 -21.16 1.42 5.24
CA ARG A 176 -21.48 0.02 4.87
C ARG A 176 -21.75 -0.13 3.38
N ALA A 177 -22.54 0.79 2.79
CA ALA A 177 -22.80 0.78 1.37
C ALA A 177 -21.50 0.91 0.56
N TRP A 178 -20.58 1.78 0.97
CA TRP A 178 -19.28 1.96 0.32
C TRP A 178 -18.40 0.71 0.44
N VAL A 179 -18.31 0.13 1.63
CA VAL A 179 -17.54 -1.11 1.83
C VAL A 179 -18.04 -2.21 0.89
N LEU A 180 -19.36 -2.42 0.79
CA LEU A 180 -19.94 -3.43 -0.09
C LEU A 180 -19.74 -3.13 -1.59
N ALA A 181 -19.86 -1.86 -1.98
CA ALA A 181 -19.81 -1.48 -3.40
C ALA A 181 -18.41 -1.26 -3.94
N VAL A 182 -17.44 -0.90 -3.08
CA VAL A 182 -16.08 -0.52 -3.49
C VAL A 182 -15.01 -1.39 -2.82
N ASP A 183 -15.00 -1.47 -1.47
CA ASP A 183 -13.89 -2.14 -0.78
C ASP A 183 -13.92 -3.67 -0.97
N GLU A 184 -15.09 -4.31 -0.96
CA GLU A 184 -15.21 -5.75 -1.16
C GLU A 184 -14.86 -6.21 -2.59
N PRO A 185 -15.30 -5.55 -3.67
CA PRO A 185 -14.79 -5.83 -5.01
C PRO A 185 -13.28 -5.69 -5.13
N ASN A 186 -12.70 -4.66 -4.48
CA ASN A 186 -11.26 -4.48 -4.44
C ASN A 186 -10.55 -5.59 -3.63
N ALA A 187 -11.14 -6.04 -2.53
CA ALA A 187 -10.63 -7.16 -1.75
C ALA A 187 -10.59 -8.47 -2.58
N ALA A 188 -11.64 -8.71 -3.37
CA ALA A 188 -11.70 -9.86 -4.28
C ALA A 188 -10.61 -9.82 -5.35
N LEU A 189 -10.32 -8.64 -5.92
CA LEU A 189 -9.22 -8.46 -6.87
C LEU A 189 -7.86 -8.77 -6.22
N VAL A 190 -7.63 -8.29 -5.00
CA VAL A 190 -6.38 -8.55 -4.25
C VAL A 190 -6.23 -10.04 -3.94
N ALA A 191 -7.30 -10.71 -3.53
CA ALA A 191 -7.28 -12.14 -3.25
C ALA A 191 -6.95 -12.97 -4.50
N ALA A 192 -7.48 -12.59 -5.66
CA ALA A 192 -7.20 -13.25 -6.93
C ALA A 192 -5.73 -13.06 -7.39
N ALA A 193 -5.08 -11.96 -6.99
CA ALA A 193 -3.70 -11.63 -7.37
C ALA A 193 -2.64 -12.15 -6.39
N SER A 194 -2.99 -13.02 -5.45
CA SER A 194 -2.13 -13.48 -4.35
C SER A 194 -0.97 -14.41 -4.76
N GLY A 195 -0.91 -14.87 -6.00
CA GLY A 195 0.01 -15.92 -6.47
C GLY A 195 1.50 -15.53 -6.47
N ASP A 196 1.82 -14.25 -6.56
CA ASP A 196 3.19 -13.74 -6.69
C ASP A 196 3.78 -13.22 -5.36
N ALA A 197 3.17 -13.55 -4.23
CA ALA A 197 3.68 -13.19 -2.91
C ALA A 197 4.78 -14.15 -2.45
N ASP A 198 5.91 -13.60 -1.98
CA ASP A 198 7.01 -14.39 -1.39
C ASP A 198 6.67 -14.87 0.02
N LEU A 199 5.77 -14.19 0.71
CA LEU A 199 5.28 -14.54 2.04
C LEU A 199 3.80 -14.18 2.20
N VAL A 200 3.04 -15.09 2.79
CA VAL A 200 1.66 -14.80 3.24
C VAL A 200 1.65 -14.65 4.76
N VAL A 201 1.34 -13.44 5.22
CA VAL A 201 1.18 -13.10 6.64
C VAL A 201 -0.31 -13.11 6.97
N ARG A 202 -0.72 -13.89 7.95
CA ARG A 202 -2.10 -13.95 8.43
C ARG A 202 -2.25 -13.21 9.75
N ARG A 203 -3.35 -12.49 9.88
CA ARG A 203 -3.68 -11.72 11.09
C ARG A 203 -5.03 -12.14 11.66
#